data_4f9882cafe5fc1b0b53cfe044d972f70
#
_entry.id   4f9882cafe5fc1b0b53cfe044d972f70
#
_cell.length_a   1.000
_cell.length_b   1.000
_cell.length_c   1.000
_cell.angle_alpha   90.00
_cell.angle_beta   90.00
_cell.angle_gamma   90.00
#
_symmetry.space_group_name_H-M   'P 1'
#
loop_
_entity.id
_entity.type
_entity.pdbx_description
1 polymer ?
#
loop_
_entity_poly.entity_id
_entity_poly.type
_entity_poly.pdbx_seq_one_letter_code
_entity_poly.pdbx_strand_id
1 'polypeptide(L)'
;MEAKAQTPQQWRDSLNSINNDIRLFPNLTRLHLQKAAVLLQLLDWNEALEECNTVLLKDEGNLSALFYRAYANNQLHRCAMAKDDYEEILKQVPKHLEARIGLVFTLIWLNRLNDALDHANILVEMHPDNSEAYTTRAGVEMELKQYDTALYDWEKAIALAPQDNELLVQKAETLIALGRKQEAKATLDLAVKQGTPKGTLIPLYKQTK
;
A
#
# COMPACT_ATOMS: atom_id res chain seq x y z
N MET A 1 20.17 5.73 12.20
CA MET A 1 19.38 5.48 13.42
C MET A 1 17.97 5.13 12.94
N GLU A 2 17.59 3.88 12.98
CA GLU A 2 16.22 3.47 12.69
C GLU A 2 15.30 4.11 13.72
N ALA A 3 14.34 4.91 13.25
CA ALA A 3 13.28 5.42 14.11
C ALA A 3 12.48 4.21 14.62
N LYS A 4 12.55 3.92 15.92
CA LYS A 4 11.73 2.86 16.53
C LYS A 4 10.26 3.16 16.26
N ALA A 5 9.57 2.21 15.66
CA ALA A 5 8.12 2.30 15.46
C ALA A 5 7.45 2.62 16.81
N GLN A 6 6.53 3.58 16.80
CA GLN A 6 5.81 3.97 18.02
C GLN A 6 4.93 2.80 18.49
N THR A 7 4.89 2.61 19.82
CA THR A 7 4.02 1.60 20.42
C THR A 7 2.55 2.04 20.42
N PRO A 8 1.58 1.11 20.50
CA PRO A 8 0.16 1.48 20.62
C PRO A 8 -0.12 2.44 21.80
N GLN A 9 0.64 2.35 22.89
CA GLN A 9 0.49 3.26 24.02
C GLN A 9 0.95 4.67 23.67
N GLN A 10 2.08 4.82 22.99
CA GLN A 10 2.57 6.12 22.52
C GLN A 10 1.59 6.80 21.56
N TRP A 11 0.91 6.02 20.69
CA TRP A 11 -0.14 6.55 19.83
C TRP A 11 -1.35 7.05 20.62
N ARG A 12 -1.77 6.32 21.68
CA ARG A 12 -2.86 6.77 22.56
C ARG A 12 -2.50 8.03 23.34
N ASP A 13 -1.26 8.15 23.82
CA ASP A 13 -0.78 9.34 24.51
C ASP A 13 -0.78 10.55 23.55
N SER A 14 -0.34 10.36 22.31
CA SER A 14 -0.42 11.37 21.25
C SER A 14 -1.87 11.80 20.97
N LEU A 15 -2.80 10.83 20.89
CA LEU A 15 -4.23 11.10 20.67
C LEU A 15 -4.81 11.96 21.81
N ASN A 16 -4.47 11.66 23.07
CA ASN A 16 -4.91 12.43 24.23
C ASN A 16 -4.40 13.88 24.17
N SER A 17 -3.14 14.07 23.81
CA SER A 17 -2.55 15.41 23.63
C SER A 17 -3.28 16.19 22.53
N ILE A 18 -3.48 15.58 21.36
CA ILE A 18 -4.15 16.23 20.22
C ILE A 18 -5.61 16.58 20.59
N ASN A 19 -6.31 15.71 21.31
CA ASN A 19 -7.69 15.98 21.77
C ASN A 19 -7.75 17.20 22.71
N ASN A 20 -6.75 17.41 23.57
CA ASN A 20 -6.66 18.60 24.41
C ASN A 20 -6.42 19.86 23.57
N ASP A 21 -5.55 19.77 22.57
CA ASP A 21 -5.28 20.89 21.65
C ASP A 21 -6.54 21.24 20.82
N ILE A 22 -7.30 20.26 20.35
CA ILE A 22 -8.55 20.47 19.62
C ILE A 22 -9.59 21.17 20.51
N ARG A 23 -9.66 20.88 21.81
CA ARG A 23 -10.57 21.61 22.73
C ARG A 23 -10.24 23.11 22.82
N LEU A 24 -8.95 23.47 22.71
CA LEU A 24 -8.48 24.84 22.72
C LEU A 24 -8.62 25.51 21.34
N PHE A 25 -8.42 24.75 20.27
CA PHE A 25 -8.37 25.23 18.89
C PHE A 25 -9.22 24.35 17.94
N PRO A 26 -10.56 24.30 18.11
CA PRO A 26 -11.43 23.36 17.41
C PRO A 26 -11.51 23.57 15.90
N ASN A 27 -11.07 24.71 15.41
CA ASN A 27 -11.11 25.04 13.99
C ASN A 27 -9.78 24.83 13.26
N LEU A 28 -8.75 24.36 13.94
CA LEU A 28 -7.42 24.24 13.36
C LEU A 28 -7.31 22.91 12.57
N THR A 29 -7.48 22.99 11.27
CA THR A 29 -7.45 21.85 10.31
C THR A 29 -6.27 20.89 10.54
N ARG A 30 -5.10 21.43 10.84
CA ARG A 30 -3.89 20.63 11.11
C ARG A 30 -4.09 19.65 12.26
N LEU A 31 -4.81 20.01 13.32
CA LEU A 31 -5.04 19.13 14.47
C LEU A 31 -5.96 17.95 14.10
N HIS A 32 -6.98 18.20 13.30
CA HIS A 32 -7.86 17.14 12.80
C HIS A 32 -7.10 16.17 11.87
N LEU A 33 -6.22 16.67 11.00
CA LEU A 33 -5.36 15.80 10.18
C LEU A 33 -4.39 14.97 11.03
N GLN A 34 -3.77 15.57 12.04
CA GLN A 34 -2.91 14.85 12.98
C GLN A 34 -3.68 13.78 13.76
N LYS A 35 -4.91 14.10 14.20
CA LYS A 35 -5.79 13.14 14.88
C LYS A 35 -6.14 11.99 13.94
N ALA A 36 -6.57 12.29 12.71
CA ALA A 36 -6.86 11.27 11.71
C ALA A 36 -5.68 10.33 11.48
N ALA A 37 -4.46 10.87 11.28
CA ALA A 37 -3.27 10.06 11.10
C ALA A 37 -2.97 9.14 12.29
N VAL A 38 -3.14 9.60 13.52
CA VAL A 38 -2.96 8.79 14.74
C VAL A 38 -4.04 7.70 14.83
N LEU A 39 -5.29 8.03 14.52
CA LEU A 39 -6.40 7.08 14.53
C LEU A 39 -6.21 5.95 13.51
N LEU A 40 -5.65 6.26 12.32
CA LEU A 40 -5.29 5.24 11.34
C LEU A 40 -4.23 4.26 11.90
N GLN A 41 -3.26 4.74 12.69
CA GLN A 41 -2.27 3.87 13.35
C GLN A 41 -2.88 3.02 14.47
N LEU A 42 -3.95 3.52 15.10
CA LEU A 42 -4.71 2.80 16.13
C LEU A 42 -5.79 1.88 15.52
N LEU A 43 -5.91 1.83 14.20
CA LEU A 43 -6.93 1.07 13.44
C LEU A 43 -8.36 1.54 13.74
N ASP A 44 -8.54 2.76 14.22
CA ASP A 44 -9.85 3.36 14.47
C ASP A 44 -10.35 4.11 13.22
N TRP A 45 -10.75 3.30 12.23
CA TRP A 45 -11.09 3.78 10.90
C TRP A 45 -12.29 4.73 10.88
N ASN A 46 -13.31 4.47 11.72
CA ASN A 46 -14.54 5.29 11.72
C ASN A 46 -14.26 6.68 12.30
N GLU A 47 -13.54 6.78 13.43
CA GLU A 47 -13.19 8.08 13.99
C GLU A 47 -12.25 8.85 13.06
N ALA A 48 -11.31 8.16 12.39
CA ALA A 48 -10.45 8.77 11.37
C ALA A 48 -11.27 9.38 10.22
N LEU A 49 -12.33 8.71 9.75
CA LEU A 49 -13.25 9.25 8.73
C LEU A 49 -13.94 10.53 9.18
N GLU A 50 -14.40 10.61 10.44
CA GLU A 50 -15.04 11.80 11.01
C GLU A 50 -14.11 13.01 11.01
N GLU A 51 -12.84 12.81 11.41
CA GLU A 51 -11.84 13.86 11.38
C GLU A 51 -11.52 14.31 9.94
N CYS A 52 -11.37 13.38 9.01
CA CYS A 52 -11.18 13.72 7.60
C CYS A 52 -12.36 14.50 7.02
N ASN A 53 -13.61 14.09 7.33
CA ASN A 53 -14.80 14.81 6.89
C ASN A 53 -14.84 16.22 7.47
N THR A 54 -14.43 16.41 8.73
CA THR A 54 -14.35 17.74 9.35
C THR A 54 -13.39 18.67 8.58
N VAL A 55 -12.29 18.13 8.10
CA VAL A 55 -11.33 18.87 7.25
C VAL A 55 -11.96 19.19 5.89
N LEU A 56 -12.55 18.20 5.25
CA LEU A 56 -13.09 18.31 3.89
C LEU A 56 -14.34 19.21 3.80
N LEU A 57 -15.06 19.40 4.89
CA LEU A 57 -16.12 20.41 4.97
C LEU A 57 -15.60 21.85 4.82
N LYS A 58 -14.32 22.10 5.13
CA LYS A 58 -13.69 23.43 5.02
C LYS A 58 -12.83 23.56 3.77
N ASP A 59 -12.23 22.47 3.33
CA ASP A 59 -11.30 22.37 2.21
C ASP A 59 -11.54 21.04 1.50
N GLU A 60 -12.50 21.02 0.57
CA GLU A 60 -12.93 19.84 -0.18
C GLU A 60 -11.78 19.17 -0.95
N GLY A 61 -10.78 19.96 -1.35
CA GLY A 61 -9.61 19.50 -2.09
C GLY A 61 -8.41 19.10 -1.22
N ASN A 62 -8.54 19.02 0.08
CA ASN A 62 -7.43 18.71 0.96
C ASN A 62 -6.85 17.31 0.71
N LEU A 63 -5.68 17.26 0.08
CA LEU A 63 -5.06 16.00 -0.37
C LEU A 63 -4.84 15.01 0.78
N SER A 64 -4.38 15.50 1.95
CA SER A 64 -4.12 14.63 3.10
C SER A 64 -5.42 14.04 3.65
N ALA A 65 -6.48 14.85 3.74
CA ALA A 65 -7.77 14.38 4.23
C ALA A 65 -8.41 13.39 3.26
N LEU A 66 -8.35 13.65 1.94
CA LEU A 66 -8.81 12.72 0.92
C LEU A 66 -8.04 11.39 1.00
N PHE A 67 -6.69 11.45 1.11
CA PHE A 67 -5.87 10.25 1.20
C PHE A 67 -6.18 9.41 2.44
N TYR A 68 -6.26 10.04 3.62
CA TYR A 68 -6.59 9.35 4.86
C TYR A 68 -8.01 8.77 4.84
N ARG A 69 -8.96 9.50 4.25
CA ARG A 69 -10.34 9.03 4.09
C ARG A 69 -10.43 7.83 3.15
N ALA A 70 -9.75 7.89 2.02
CA ALA A 70 -9.66 6.78 1.07
C ALA A 70 -9.06 5.54 1.72
N TYR A 71 -7.94 5.70 2.44
CA TYR A 71 -7.30 4.61 3.14
C TYR A 71 -8.22 3.96 4.19
N ALA A 72 -8.87 4.78 5.04
CA ALA A 72 -9.81 4.28 6.04
C ALA A 72 -11.03 3.58 5.40
N ASN A 73 -11.57 4.12 4.29
CA ASN A 73 -12.66 3.50 3.54
C ASN A 73 -12.25 2.14 2.96
N ASN A 74 -11.04 2.01 2.46
CA ASN A 74 -10.51 0.72 2.00
C ASN A 74 -10.47 -0.31 3.13
N GLN A 75 -9.99 0.06 4.33
CA GLN A 75 -9.95 -0.84 5.49
C GLN A 75 -11.37 -1.26 5.95
N LEU A 76 -12.37 -0.42 5.69
CA LEU A 76 -13.77 -0.71 5.97
C LEU A 76 -14.50 -1.39 4.79
N HIS A 77 -13.78 -1.82 3.75
CA HIS A 77 -14.34 -2.40 2.51
C HIS A 77 -15.32 -1.49 1.76
N ARG A 78 -15.23 -0.17 1.98
CA ARG A 78 -16.01 0.86 1.28
C ARG A 78 -15.27 1.32 0.02
N CYS A 79 -14.91 0.36 -0.84
CA CYS A 79 -14.00 0.57 -1.96
C CYS A 79 -14.48 1.63 -2.97
N ALA A 80 -15.80 1.77 -3.18
CA ALA A 80 -16.32 2.81 -4.07
C ALA A 80 -15.99 4.22 -3.58
N MET A 81 -16.15 4.48 -2.28
CA MET A 81 -15.81 5.77 -1.66
C MET A 81 -14.30 6.03 -1.69
N ALA A 82 -13.49 5.00 -1.41
CA ALA A 82 -12.04 5.10 -1.48
C ALA A 82 -11.57 5.46 -2.90
N LYS A 83 -12.15 4.82 -3.92
CA LYS A 83 -11.85 5.10 -5.33
C LYS A 83 -12.08 6.57 -5.66
N ASP A 84 -13.24 7.11 -5.30
CA ASP A 84 -13.61 8.48 -5.61
C ASP A 84 -12.62 9.50 -5.01
N ASP A 85 -12.18 9.27 -3.77
CA ASP A 85 -11.20 10.11 -3.09
C ASP A 85 -9.81 10.01 -3.76
N TYR A 86 -9.33 8.81 -4.11
CA TYR A 86 -8.05 8.67 -4.82
C TYR A 86 -8.10 9.29 -6.21
N GLU A 87 -9.20 9.14 -6.94
CA GLU A 87 -9.38 9.80 -8.24
C GLU A 87 -9.35 11.32 -8.11
N GLU A 88 -9.95 11.87 -7.04
CA GLU A 88 -9.91 13.32 -6.80
C GLU A 88 -8.48 13.82 -6.51
N ILE A 89 -7.70 13.07 -5.73
CA ILE A 89 -6.28 13.38 -5.54
C ILE A 89 -5.53 13.39 -6.88
N LEU A 90 -5.76 12.38 -7.71
CA LEU A 90 -5.06 12.23 -8.99
C LEU A 90 -5.47 13.25 -10.04
N LYS A 91 -6.66 13.85 -9.94
CA LYS A 91 -7.05 15.01 -10.77
C LYS A 91 -6.21 16.24 -10.41
N GLN A 92 -5.95 16.47 -9.12
CA GLN A 92 -5.18 17.61 -8.65
C GLN A 92 -3.67 17.38 -8.82
N VAL A 93 -3.20 16.17 -8.49
CA VAL A 93 -1.79 15.78 -8.53
C VAL A 93 -1.65 14.46 -9.31
N PRO A 94 -1.57 14.50 -10.65
CA PRO A 94 -1.51 13.29 -11.49
C PRO A 94 -0.34 12.35 -11.20
N LYS A 95 0.76 12.87 -10.61
CA LYS A 95 1.95 12.10 -10.24
C LYS A 95 1.99 11.64 -8.79
N HIS A 96 0.88 11.71 -8.06
CA HIS A 96 0.85 11.26 -6.66
C HIS A 96 0.98 9.73 -6.59
N LEU A 97 2.15 9.27 -6.22
CA LEU A 97 2.52 7.85 -6.19
C LEU A 97 1.56 7.04 -5.32
N GLU A 98 1.47 7.40 -4.03
CA GLU A 98 0.72 6.65 -3.02
C GLU A 98 -0.78 6.62 -3.32
N ALA A 99 -1.34 7.71 -3.86
CA ALA A 99 -2.75 7.74 -4.25
C ALA A 99 -3.03 6.82 -5.45
N ARG A 100 -2.11 6.75 -6.41
CA ARG A 100 -2.27 5.84 -7.55
C ARG A 100 -2.12 4.38 -7.13
N ILE A 101 -1.17 4.06 -6.24
CA ILE A 101 -1.05 2.73 -5.64
C ILE A 101 -2.33 2.37 -4.89
N GLY A 102 -2.84 3.26 -4.04
CA GLY A 102 -4.09 3.07 -3.31
C GLY A 102 -5.28 2.82 -4.25
N LEU A 103 -5.36 3.56 -5.37
CA LEU A 103 -6.39 3.36 -6.38
C LEU A 103 -6.27 1.99 -7.06
N VAL A 104 -5.05 1.54 -7.40
CA VAL A 104 -4.83 0.22 -8.01
C VAL A 104 -5.34 -0.88 -7.08
N PHE A 105 -4.96 -0.89 -5.80
CA PHE A 105 -5.47 -1.87 -4.84
C PHE A 105 -6.99 -1.79 -4.67
N THR A 106 -7.54 -0.58 -4.63
CA THR A 106 -9.00 -0.38 -4.56
C THR A 106 -9.71 -1.01 -5.77
N LEU A 107 -9.16 -0.85 -6.97
CA LEU A 107 -9.71 -1.42 -8.21
C LEU A 107 -9.61 -2.95 -8.24
N ILE A 108 -8.53 -3.53 -7.69
CA ILE A 108 -8.42 -4.99 -7.50
C ILE A 108 -9.56 -5.49 -6.61
N TRP A 109 -9.81 -4.85 -5.46
CA TRP A 109 -10.90 -5.23 -4.55
C TRP A 109 -12.29 -5.04 -5.16
N LEU A 110 -12.45 -4.11 -6.09
CA LEU A 110 -13.66 -3.93 -6.90
C LEU A 110 -13.75 -4.93 -8.07
N ASN A 111 -12.79 -5.85 -8.22
CA ASN A 111 -12.65 -6.79 -9.34
C ASN A 111 -12.59 -6.09 -10.72
N ARG A 112 -12.05 -4.85 -10.75
CA ARG A 112 -11.85 -4.06 -11.96
C ARG A 112 -10.39 -4.18 -12.42
N LEU A 113 -9.96 -5.41 -12.72
CA LEU A 113 -8.54 -5.74 -12.93
C LEU A 113 -7.92 -5.01 -14.14
N ASN A 114 -8.69 -4.81 -15.22
CA ASN A 114 -8.18 -4.07 -16.39
C ASN A 114 -7.92 -2.60 -16.07
N ASP A 115 -8.84 -1.95 -15.37
CA ASP A 115 -8.64 -0.56 -14.92
C ASP A 115 -7.46 -0.46 -13.95
N ALA A 116 -7.30 -1.45 -13.05
CA ALA A 116 -6.15 -1.54 -12.17
C ALA A 116 -4.84 -1.63 -12.95
N LEU A 117 -4.81 -2.44 -14.02
CA LEU A 117 -3.63 -2.58 -14.88
C LEU A 117 -3.31 -1.27 -15.62
N ASP A 118 -4.32 -0.55 -16.12
CA ASP A 118 -4.13 0.75 -16.77
C ASP A 118 -3.48 1.75 -15.81
N HIS A 119 -3.97 1.85 -14.56
CA HIS A 119 -3.37 2.71 -13.55
C HIS A 119 -1.98 2.25 -13.13
N ALA A 120 -1.72 0.95 -13.06
CA ALA A 120 -0.40 0.39 -12.75
C ALA A 120 0.61 0.65 -13.88
N ASN A 121 0.19 0.61 -15.15
CA ASN A 121 1.03 0.99 -16.28
C ASN A 121 1.44 2.47 -16.19
N ILE A 122 0.47 3.36 -15.93
CA ILE A 122 0.74 4.80 -15.73
C ILE A 122 1.71 5.00 -14.53
N LEU A 123 1.58 4.20 -13.48
CA LEU A 123 2.45 4.26 -12.29
C LEU A 123 3.90 3.97 -12.66
N VAL A 124 4.16 2.90 -13.41
CA VAL A 124 5.51 2.54 -13.89
C VAL A 124 6.07 3.58 -14.86
N GLU A 125 5.24 4.12 -15.76
CA GLU A 125 5.64 5.18 -16.70
C GLU A 125 6.08 6.46 -15.97
N MET A 126 5.33 6.86 -14.94
CA MET A 126 5.61 8.07 -14.18
C MET A 126 6.74 7.92 -13.16
N HIS A 127 7.00 6.70 -12.68
CA HIS A 127 7.97 6.40 -11.63
C HIS A 127 8.87 5.20 -12.00
N PRO A 128 9.63 5.28 -13.11
CA PRO A 128 10.39 4.14 -13.64
C PRO A 128 11.55 3.66 -12.72
N ASP A 129 11.97 4.50 -11.78
CA ASP A 129 13.03 4.19 -10.82
C ASP A 129 12.49 3.81 -9.43
N ASN A 130 11.17 3.61 -9.31
CA ASN A 130 10.53 3.25 -8.07
C ASN A 130 10.15 1.76 -8.05
N SER A 131 10.72 1.00 -7.10
CA SER A 131 10.46 -0.43 -6.94
C SER A 131 8.97 -0.73 -6.71
N GLU A 132 8.28 0.11 -5.92
CA GLU A 132 6.88 -0.07 -5.57
C GLU A 132 5.94 0.07 -6.79
N ALA A 133 6.32 0.84 -7.80
CA ALA A 133 5.57 0.93 -9.05
C ALA A 133 5.53 -0.42 -9.78
N TYR A 134 6.66 -1.10 -9.86
CA TYR A 134 6.75 -2.43 -10.48
C TYR A 134 6.07 -3.51 -9.64
N THR A 135 6.24 -3.48 -8.30
CA THR A 135 5.55 -4.44 -7.43
C THR A 135 4.04 -4.30 -7.50
N THR A 136 3.55 -3.06 -7.61
CA THR A 136 2.11 -2.80 -7.76
C THR A 136 1.58 -3.37 -9.07
N ARG A 137 2.31 -3.20 -10.20
CA ARG A 137 1.89 -3.75 -11.49
C ARG A 137 1.97 -5.27 -11.50
N ALA A 138 3.06 -5.84 -11.00
CA ALA A 138 3.19 -7.29 -10.86
C ALA A 138 2.05 -7.90 -10.04
N GLY A 139 1.60 -7.25 -8.97
CA GLY A 139 0.45 -7.67 -8.19
C GLY A 139 -0.84 -7.75 -9.01
N VAL A 140 -1.11 -6.75 -9.87
CA VAL A 140 -2.27 -6.78 -10.78
C VAL A 140 -2.13 -7.90 -11.81
N GLU A 141 -0.94 -8.08 -12.38
CA GLU A 141 -0.65 -9.11 -13.39
C GLU A 141 -0.79 -10.52 -12.81
N MET A 142 -0.45 -10.71 -11.53
CA MET A 142 -0.70 -11.96 -10.79
C MET A 142 -2.20 -12.26 -10.71
N GLU A 143 -3.04 -11.27 -10.36
CA GLU A 143 -4.51 -11.42 -10.33
C GLU A 143 -5.08 -11.74 -11.73
N LEU A 144 -4.50 -11.16 -12.78
CA LEU A 144 -4.83 -11.44 -14.17
C LEU A 144 -4.23 -12.76 -14.70
N LYS A 145 -3.43 -13.47 -13.89
CA LYS A 145 -2.69 -14.68 -14.25
C LYS A 145 -1.69 -14.45 -15.40
N GLN A 146 -1.21 -13.24 -15.56
CA GLN A 146 -0.18 -12.84 -16.52
C GLN A 146 1.21 -13.03 -15.87
N TYR A 147 1.53 -14.28 -15.54
CA TYR A 147 2.68 -14.60 -14.69
C TYR A 147 4.04 -14.24 -15.30
N ASP A 148 4.19 -14.32 -16.63
CA ASP A 148 5.47 -13.99 -17.28
C ASP A 148 5.76 -12.48 -17.23
N THR A 149 4.75 -11.63 -17.36
CA THR A 149 4.89 -10.18 -17.21
C THR A 149 5.15 -9.81 -15.76
N ALA A 150 4.40 -10.41 -14.82
CA ALA A 150 4.62 -10.24 -13.39
C ALA A 150 6.06 -10.62 -12.99
N LEU A 151 6.61 -11.71 -13.56
CA LEU A 151 7.98 -12.13 -13.30
C LEU A 151 9.00 -11.09 -13.74
N TYR A 152 8.79 -10.47 -14.93
CA TYR A 152 9.63 -9.36 -15.38
C TYR A 152 9.59 -8.17 -14.43
N ASP A 153 8.41 -7.82 -13.92
CA ASP A 153 8.26 -6.70 -13.00
C ASP A 153 8.86 -7.00 -11.61
N TRP A 154 8.74 -8.23 -11.11
CA TRP A 154 9.46 -8.64 -9.89
C TRP A 154 10.98 -8.51 -10.07
N GLU A 155 11.52 -8.87 -11.22
CA GLU A 155 12.95 -8.72 -11.50
C GLU A 155 13.39 -7.25 -11.53
N LYS A 156 12.55 -6.36 -12.10
CA LYS A 156 12.80 -4.92 -12.06
C LYS A 156 12.75 -4.37 -10.64
N ALA A 157 11.74 -4.76 -9.86
CA ALA A 157 11.61 -4.34 -8.48
C ALA A 157 12.82 -4.78 -7.63
N ILE A 158 13.27 -6.03 -7.77
CA ILE A 158 14.46 -6.56 -7.08
C ILE A 158 15.72 -5.79 -7.47
N ALA A 159 15.88 -5.44 -8.75
CA ALA A 159 17.02 -4.64 -9.20
C ALA A 159 17.05 -3.24 -8.58
N LEU A 160 15.88 -2.64 -8.34
CA LEU A 160 15.74 -1.31 -7.72
C LEU A 160 15.85 -1.36 -6.19
N ALA A 161 15.39 -2.44 -5.57
CA ALA A 161 15.39 -2.64 -4.11
C ALA A 161 15.98 -4.01 -3.72
N PRO A 162 17.29 -4.24 -3.92
CA PRO A 162 17.90 -5.56 -3.75
C PRO A 162 17.98 -6.04 -2.29
N GLN A 163 17.70 -5.18 -1.33
CA GLN A 163 17.65 -5.51 0.10
C GLN A 163 16.25 -5.93 0.58
N ASP A 164 15.25 -5.78 -0.27
CA ASP A 164 13.88 -6.19 0.05
C ASP A 164 13.69 -7.68 -0.30
N ASN A 165 13.83 -8.52 0.71
CA ASN A 165 13.72 -9.96 0.56
C ASN A 165 12.28 -10.43 0.26
N GLU A 166 11.27 -9.63 0.53
CA GLU A 166 9.87 -9.96 0.22
C GLU A 166 9.68 -10.09 -1.29
N LEU A 167 10.38 -9.28 -2.08
CA LEU A 167 10.33 -9.35 -3.54
C LEU A 167 10.81 -10.71 -4.09
N LEU A 168 11.79 -11.33 -3.43
CA LEU A 168 12.23 -12.69 -3.79
C LEU A 168 11.16 -13.73 -3.48
N VAL A 169 10.41 -13.54 -2.41
CA VAL A 169 9.30 -14.42 -2.04
C VAL A 169 8.19 -14.32 -3.08
N GLN A 170 7.79 -13.11 -3.45
CA GLN A 170 6.77 -12.86 -4.48
C GLN A 170 7.19 -13.43 -5.85
N LYS A 171 8.46 -13.24 -6.22
CA LYS A 171 9.03 -13.86 -7.43
C LYS A 171 8.92 -15.39 -7.37
N ALA A 172 9.25 -16.00 -6.24
CA ALA A 172 9.17 -17.45 -6.08
C ALA A 172 7.72 -17.97 -6.17
N GLU A 173 6.75 -17.27 -5.62
CA GLU A 173 5.32 -17.58 -5.75
C GLU A 173 4.88 -17.54 -7.22
N THR A 174 5.30 -16.53 -7.96
CA THR A 174 5.03 -16.40 -9.40
C THR A 174 5.66 -17.57 -10.19
N LEU A 175 6.90 -17.96 -9.88
CA LEU A 175 7.56 -19.11 -10.48
C LEU A 175 6.86 -20.44 -10.17
N ILE A 176 6.30 -20.57 -8.96
CA ILE A 176 5.48 -21.74 -8.59
C ILE A 176 4.21 -21.77 -9.43
N ALA A 177 3.54 -20.63 -9.61
CA ALA A 177 2.34 -20.53 -10.44
C ALA A 177 2.60 -20.90 -11.91
N LEU A 178 3.79 -20.58 -12.42
CA LEU A 178 4.28 -21.00 -13.74
C LEU A 178 4.73 -22.47 -13.81
N GLY A 179 4.78 -23.18 -12.70
CA GLY A 179 5.31 -24.55 -12.64
C GLY A 179 6.85 -24.64 -12.72
N ARG A 180 7.57 -23.51 -12.66
CA ARG A 180 9.04 -23.40 -12.72
C ARG A 180 9.67 -23.72 -11.35
N LYS A 181 9.41 -24.93 -10.85
CA LYS A 181 9.68 -25.35 -9.47
C LYS A 181 11.14 -25.26 -9.06
N GLN A 182 12.08 -25.57 -9.97
CA GLN A 182 13.52 -25.54 -9.67
C GLN A 182 14.00 -24.09 -9.47
N GLU A 183 13.53 -23.17 -10.31
CA GLU A 183 13.85 -21.76 -10.20
C GLU A 183 13.20 -21.12 -8.97
N ALA A 184 11.95 -21.48 -8.67
CA ALA A 184 11.29 -21.06 -7.45
C ALA A 184 12.09 -21.48 -6.20
N LYS A 185 12.55 -22.75 -6.17
CA LYS A 185 13.38 -23.23 -5.05
C LYS A 185 14.68 -22.45 -4.93
N ALA A 186 15.38 -22.19 -6.03
CA ALA A 186 16.63 -21.42 -6.04
C ALA A 186 16.38 -19.97 -5.54
N THR A 187 15.27 -19.36 -5.92
CA THR A 187 14.86 -18.01 -5.46
C THR A 187 14.56 -18.01 -3.96
N LEU A 188 13.87 -19.02 -3.44
CA LEU A 188 13.64 -19.18 -1.99
C LEU A 188 14.94 -19.39 -1.22
N ASP A 189 15.87 -20.19 -1.76
CA ASP A 189 17.19 -20.40 -1.15
C ASP A 189 17.99 -19.07 -1.09
N LEU A 190 17.86 -18.21 -2.11
CA LEU A 190 18.44 -16.88 -2.12
C LEU A 190 17.82 -15.97 -1.04
N ALA A 191 16.50 -15.96 -0.91
CA ALA A 191 15.80 -15.20 0.14
C ALA A 191 16.28 -15.62 1.55
N VAL A 192 16.43 -16.92 1.79
CA VAL A 192 16.98 -17.44 3.06
C VAL A 192 18.42 -16.97 3.27
N LYS A 193 19.26 -17.00 2.23
CA LYS A 193 20.65 -16.53 2.29
C LYS A 193 20.73 -15.04 2.63
N GLN A 194 19.75 -14.25 2.21
CA GLN A 194 19.64 -12.81 2.50
C GLN A 194 18.98 -12.50 3.86
N GLY A 195 18.58 -13.53 4.63
CA GLY A 195 18.11 -13.37 6.00
C GLY A 195 16.64 -13.68 6.24
N THR A 196 15.86 -14.05 5.21
CA THR A 196 14.47 -14.48 5.42
C THR A 196 14.46 -15.80 6.23
N PRO A 197 13.71 -15.88 7.35
CA PRO A 197 13.67 -17.09 8.14
C PRO A 197 13.10 -18.27 7.33
N LYS A 198 13.87 -19.35 7.20
CA LYS A 198 13.45 -20.54 6.42
C LYS A 198 12.12 -21.12 6.89
N GLY A 199 11.83 -20.99 8.19
CA GLY A 199 10.58 -21.48 8.78
C GLY A 199 9.33 -20.88 8.16
N THR A 200 9.36 -19.59 7.80
CA THR A 200 8.25 -18.89 7.16
C THR A 200 7.99 -19.35 5.73
N LEU A 201 9.03 -19.88 5.05
CA LEU A 201 8.98 -20.30 3.66
C LEU A 201 8.66 -21.79 3.46
N ILE A 202 8.48 -22.57 4.54
CA ILE A 202 8.17 -24.02 4.46
C ILE A 202 6.97 -24.33 3.55
N PRO A 203 5.86 -23.57 3.57
CA PRO A 203 4.73 -23.82 2.69
C PRO A 203 5.10 -23.73 1.20
N LEU A 204 5.92 -22.73 0.83
CA LEU A 204 6.37 -22.52 -0.54
C LEU A 204 7.36 -23.64 -0.97
N TYR A 205 8.30 -24.01 -0.10
CA TYR A 205 9.21 -25.13 -0.38
C TYR A 205 8.48 -26.47 -0.64
N LYS A 206 7.32 -26.69 -0.01
CA LYS A 206 6.51 -27.89 -0.28
C LYS A 206 5.95 -27.89 -1.70
N GLN A 207 5.66 -26.73 -2.26
CA GLN A 207 5.11 -26.58 -3.61
C GLN A 207 6.20 -26.71 -4.69
N THR A 208 7.48 -26.58 -4.34
CA THR A 208 8.63 -26.77 -5.27
C THR A 208 9.07 -28.24 -5.41
N LYS A 209 8.44 -29.17 -4.71
CA LYS A 209 8.66 -30.63 -4.85
C LYS A 209 7.77 -31.21 -5.98
#